data_1077994281154c1c62e4e6f68d321c2e
#
_entry.id   1077994281154c1c62e4e6f68d321c2e
#
_cell.length_a   1.000
_cell.length_b   1.000
_cell.length_c   1.000
_cell.angle_alpha   90.00
_cell.angle_beta   90.00
_cell.angle_gamma   90.00
#
_symmetry.space_group_name_H-M   'P 1'
#
loop_
_entity.id
_entity.type
_entity.pdbx_description
1 polymer ?
#
loop_
_entity_poly.entity_id
_entity_poly.type
_entity_poly.pdbx_seq_one_letter_code
_entity_poly.pdbx_strand_id
1 'polypeptide(L)'
;MDTVYLDLETTGLGIDDEILEIGILDDSGKVLLDSLVKPVRHAAWPEAQAINGIAPEDVEHAPILDSIRPLIVEAVRNKRVVIYNADFDTRFLPYELRHAACVECCMLTFAGRYGEWRSERGDYQWKRLVFAAEYVLHQWQGTKHRALHDCMATRSVWRYLTDKAERARIDAARIAGVPA
;
A
#
# COMPACT_ATOMS: atom_id res chain seq x y z
N MET A 1 17.34 8.95 -4.91
CA MET A 1 16.62 7.79 -5.47
C MET A 1 15.13 8.08 -5.36
N ASP A 2 14.45 8.02 -6.49
CA ASP A 2 13.01 8.28 -6.53
C ASP A 2 12.26 7.21 -5.75
N THR A 3 11.18 7.63 -5.10
CA THR A 3 10.34 6.75 -4.30
C THR A 3 8.95 6.66 -4.93
N VAL A 4 8.40 5.46 -4.98
CA VAL A 4 7.01 5.20 -5.38
C VAL A 4 6.33 4.36 -4.29
N TYR A 5 5.01 4.50 -4.21
CA TYR A 5 4.17 3.77 -3.28
C TYR A 5 3.26 2.86 -4.08
N LEU A 6 3.17 1.61 -3.69
CA LEU A 6 2.40 0.58 -4.37
C LEU A 6 1.48 -0.11 -3.36
N ASP A 7 0.27 -0.40 -3.78
CA ASP A 7 -0.71 -1.17 -3.03
C ASP A 7 -1.58 -2.00 -3.98
N LEU A 8 -2.10 -3.12 -3.50
CA LEU A 8 -2.92 -4.07 -4.25
C LEU A 8 -4.20 -4.39 -3.51
N GLU A 9 -5.31 -4.49 -4.25
CA GLU A 9 -6.49 -5.22 -3.79
C GLU A 9 -6.55 -6.57 -4.52
N THR A 10 -6.97 -7.61 -3.80
CA THR A 10 -6.91 -8.99 -4.28
C THR A 10 -8.20 -9.76 -4.03
N THR A 11 -8.36 -10.92 -4.69
CA THR A 11 -9.51 -11.82 -4.49
C THR A 11 -9.49 -12.51 -3.12
N GLY A 12 -8.35 -12.46 -2.40
CA GLY A 12 -8.16 -13.05 -1.08
C GLY A 12 -6.70 -13.01 -0.63
N LEU A 13 -6.36 -13.76 0.42
CA LEU A 13 -5.04 -13.71 1.07
C LEU A 13 -4.15 -14.89 0.72
N GLY A 14 -4.62 -15.85 -0.06
CA GLY A 14 -3.91 -17.09 -0.39
C GLY A 14 -2.91 -16.92 -1.52
N ILE A 15 -2.15 -17.99 -1.76
CA ILE A 15 -1.14 -18.04 -2.83
C ILE A 15 -1.77 -18.11 -4.23
N ASP A 16 -2.99 -18.62 -4.33
CA ASP A 16 -3.72 -18.77 -5.59
C ASP A 16 -4.63 -17.56 -5.90
N ASP A 17 -4.72 -16.59 -4.98
CA ASP A 17 -5.50 -15.39 -5.19
C ASP A 17 -4.92 -14.49 -6.28
N GLU A 18 -5.75 -13.57 -6.79
CA GLU A 18 -5.42 -12.73 -7.94
C GLU A 18 -5.62 -11.25 -7.61
N ILE A 19 -4.89 -10.39 -8.31
CA ILE A 19 -5.01 -8.93 -8.20
C ILE A 19 -6.35 -8.49 -8.81
N LEU A 20 -7.06 -7.61 -8.10
CA LEU A 20 -8.29 -6.93 -8.54
C LEU A 20 -8.08 -5.44 -8.82
N GLU A 21 -7.12 -4.82 -8.13
CA GLU A 21 -6.78 -3.42 -8.31
C GLU A 21 -5.31 -3.21 -7.99
N ILE A 22 -4.68 -2.28 -8.70
CA ILE A 22 -3.32 -1.83 -8.44
C ILE A 22 -3.26 -0.32 -8.44
N GLY A 23 -2.67 0.25 -7.39
CA GLY A 23 -2.34 1.67 -7.27
C GLY A 23 -0.83 1.87 -7.22
N ILE A 24 -0.31 2.83 -7.99
CA ILE A 24 1.08 3.28 -7.87
C ILE A 24 1.11 4.81 -7.99
N LEU A 25 1.73 5.48 -7.02
CA LEU A 25 1.99 6.92 -7.08
C LEU A 25 3.43 7.24 -6.69
N ASP A 26 3.91 8.40 -7.12
CA ASP A 26 5.24 8.88 -6.73
C ASP A 26 5.23 9.72 -5.44
N ASP A 27 6.41 10.14 -4.99
CA ASP A 27 6.54 10.91 -3.74
C ASP A 27 5.93 12.32 -3.83
N SER A 28 5.69 12.85 -5.03
CA SER A 28 4.92 14.10 -5.21
C SER A 28 3.41 13.89 -5.03
N GLY A 29 2.94 12.65 -5.13
CA GLY A 29 1.52 12.28 -5.15
C GLY A 29 0.95 12.16 -6.56
N LYS A 30 1.79 12.22 -7.60
CA LYS A 30 1.37 11.97 -8.97
C LYS A 30 1.07 10.50 -9.16
N VAL A 31 -0.10 10.18 -9.67
CA VAL A 31 -0.51 8.82 -10.03
C VAL A 31 0.29 8.35 -11.24
N LEU A 32 0.96 7.22 -11.11
CA LEU A 32 1.72 6.56 -12.17
C LEU A 32 0.92 5.40 -12.79
N LEU A 33 0.14 4.70 -11.96
CA LEU A 33 -0.78 3.66 -12.37
C LEU A 33 -1.95 3.62 -11.38
N ASP A 34 -3.16 3.52 -11.89
CA ASP A 34 -4.40 3.28 -11.15
C ASP A 34 -5.29 2.44 -12.06
N SER A 35 -5.45 1.17 -11.75
CA SER A 35 -6.16 0.24 -12.64
C SER A 35 -6.84 -0.87 -11.87
N LEU A 36 -8.11 -1.10 -12.18
CA LEU A 36 -8.74 -2.39 -11.92
C LEU A 36 -8.07 -3.47 -12.78
N VAL A 37 -8.11 -4.71 -12.30
CA VAL A 37 -7.50 -5.87 -12.97
C VAL A 37 -8.53 -7.00 -13.00
N LYS A 38 -8.76 -7.56 -14.18
CA LYS A 38 -9.64 -8.71 -14.33
C LYS A 38 -8.91 -9.98 -13.91
N PRO A 39 -9.38 -10.69 -12.87
CA PRO A 39 -8.86 -12.01 -12.55
C PRO A 39 -9.22 -13.01 -13.64
N VAL A 40 -8.42 -14.06 -13.83
CA VAL A 40 -8.63 -15.07 -14.87
C VAL A 40 -9.08 -16.42 -14.33
N ARG A 41 -8.90 -16.64 -13.02
CA ARG A 41 -9.22 -17.92 -12.35
C ARG A 41 -10.42 -17.81 -11.41
N HIS A 42 -10.61 -16.65 -10.80
CA HIS A 42 -11.67 -16.42 -9.82
C HIS A 42 -12.88 -15.75 -10.47
N ALA A 43 -14.06 -16.36 -10.33
CA ALA A 43 -15.32 -15.78 -10.81
C ALA A 43 -16.06 -14.98 -9.71
N ALA A 44 -15.70 -15.16 -8.43
CA ALA A 44 -16.27 -14.44 -7.30
C ALA A 44 -15.33 -14.48 -6.09
N TRP A 45 -15.41 -13.45 -5.23
CA TRP A 45 -14.58 -13.27 -4.01
C TRP A 45 -15.37 -12.54 -2.92
N PRO A 46 -16.45 -13.13 -2.38
CA PRO A 46 -17.38 -12.42 -1.49
C PRO A 46 -16.74 -11.89 -0.21
N GLU A 47 -15.74 -12.58 0.34
CA GLU A 47 -15.04 -12.14 1.54
C GLU A 47 -14.15 -10.93 1.27
N ALA A 48 -13.38 -10.93 0.19
CA ALA A 48 -12.57 -9.80 -0.23
C ALA A 48 -13.44 -8.63 -0.68
N GLN A 49 -14.51 -8.90 -1.43
CA GLN A 49 -15.48 -7.89 -1.85
C GLN A 49 -16.11 -7.15 -0.67
N ALA A 50 -16.39 -7.85 0.43
CA ALA A 50 -16.91 -7.20 1.65
C ALA A 50 -15.92 -6.20 2.27
N ILE A 51 -14.63 -6.30 1.95
CA ILE A 51 -13.56 -5.44 2.44
C ILE A 51 -13.26 -4.31 1.45
N ASN A 52 -12.93 -4.66 0.19
CA ASN A 52 -12.46 -3.71 -0.83
C ASN A 52 -13.59 -3.13 -1.70
N GLY A 53 -14.79 -3.72 -1.63
CA GLY A 53 -15.96 -3.26 -2.37
C GLY A 53 -15.92 -3.54 -3.89
N ILE A 54 -14.91 -4.26 -4.38
CA ILE A 54 -14.76 -4.56 -5.81
C ILE A 54 -15.58 -5.80 -6.14
N ALA A 55 -16.66 -5.60 -6.92
CA ALA A 55 -17.51 -6.67 -7.39
C ALA A 55 -17.00 -7.29 -8.70
N PRO A 56 -17.40 -8.54 -9.05
CA PRO A 56 -17.04 -9.14 -10.35
C PRO A 56 -17.39 -8.27 -11.55
N GLU A 57 -18.50 -7.54 -11.47
CA GLU A 57 -19.01 -6.65 -12.52
C GLU A 57 -18.07 -5.46 -12.74
N ASP A 58 -17.40 -4.98 -11.71
CA ASP A 58 -16.50 -3.83 -11.77
C ASP A 58 -15.25 -4.14 -12.62
N VAL A 59 -14.80 -5.39 -12.61
CA VAL A 59 -13.60 -5.85 -13.32
C VAL A 59 -13.89 -6.57 -14.63
N GLU A 60 -15.14 -6.70 -15.03
CA GLU A 60 -15.54 -7.46 -16.24
C GLU A 60 -14.81 -6.97 -17.50
N HIS A 61 -14.64 -5.65 -17.62
CA HIS A 61 -13.99 -4.99 -18.76
C HIS A 61 -12.57 -4.48 -18.43
N ALA A 62 -12.06 -4.77 -17.25
CA ALA A 62 -10.71 -4.38 -16.87
C ALA A 62 -9.65 -5.21 -17.63
N PRO A 63 -8.44 -4.68 -17.83
CA PRO A 63 -7.35 -5.43 -18.41
C PRO A 63 -6.95 -6.60 -17.50
N ILE A 64 -6.48 -7.70 -18.08
CA ILE A 64 -5.81 -8.76 -17.32
C ILE A 64 -4.42 -8.29 -16.88
N LEU A 65 -3.88 -8.89 -15.82
CA LEU A 65 -2.58 -8.52 -15.26
C LEU A 65 -1.46 -8.49 -16.31
N ASP A 66 -1.41 -9.48 -17.19
CA ASP A 66 -0.36 -9.58 -18.21
C ASP A 66 -0.34 -8.37 -19.15
N SER A 67 -1.48 -7.75 -19.40
CA SER A 67 -1.57 -6.56 -20.26
C SER A 67 -0.97 -5.31 -19.63
N ILE A 68 -0.95 -5.21 -18.30
CA ILE A 68 -0.46 -4.02 -17.57
C ILE A 68 0.91 -4.22 -16.92
N ARG A 69 1.47 -5.45 -16.93
CA ARG A 69 2.82 -5.73 -16.40
C ARG A 69 3.91 -4.76 -16.91
N PRO A 70 3.96 -4.40 -18.22
CA PRO A 70 4.94 -3.43 -18.69
C PRO A 70 4.83 -2.06 -18.01
N LEU A 71 3.59 -1.60 -17.71
CA LEU A 71 3.35 -0.33 -17.03
C LEU A 71 3.82 -0.39 -15.58
N ILE A 72 3.58 -1.53 -14.90
CA ILE A 72 4.05 -1.74 -13.53
C ILE A 72 5.59 -1.68 -13.49
N VAL A 73 6.26 -2.42 -14.41
CA VAL A 73 7.73 -2.42 -14.51
C VAL A 73 8.27 -1.01 -14.76
N GLU A 74 7.66 -0.23 -15.64
CA GLU A 74 8.07 1.15 -15.90
C GLU A 74 7.93 2.03 -14.66
N ALA A 75 6.79 1.89 -13.94
CA ALA A 75 6.51 2.66 -12.74
C ALA A 75 7.53 2.40 -11.62
N VAL A 76 8.02 1.16 -11.45
CA VAL A 76 8.90 0.76 -10.34
C VAL A 76 10.39 0.74 -10.69
N ARG A 77 10.75 0.76 -11.98
CA ARG A 77 12.13 0.56 -12.47
C ARG A 77 13.12 1.54 -11.82
N ASN A 78 14.17 0.97 -11.19
CA ASN A 78 15.26 1.69 -10.53
C ASN A 78 14.80 2.65 -9.41
N LYS A 79 13.59 2.46 -8.86
CA LYS A 79 13.04 3.28 -7.78
C LYS A 79 12.98 2.49 -6.47
N ARG A 80 12.91 3.20 -5.35
CA ARG A 80 12.47 2.62 -4.09
C ARG A 80 10.96 2.40 -4.18
N VAL A 81 10.51 1.18 -3.97
CA VAL A 81 9.09 0.86 -3.85
C VAL A 81 8.75 0.69 -2.37
N VAL A 82 7.83 1.50 -1.89
CA VAL A 82 7.32 1.44 -0.52
C VAL A 82 5.93 0.83 -0.55
N ILE A 83 5.75 -0.25 0.18
CA ILE A 83 4.50 -0.99 0.32
C ILE A 83 4.14 -1.04 1.80
N TYR A 84 2.86 -0.90 2.15
CA TYR A 84 2.53 -0.93 3.57
C TYR A 84 2.88 -2.28 4.20
N ASN A 85 2.36 -3.38 3.66
CA ASN A 85 2.69 -4.75 4.08
C ASN A 85 3.41 -5.49 2.95
N ALA A 86 4.70 -5.18 2.74
CA ALA A 86 5.46 -5.67 1.60
C ALA A 86 5.48 -7.21 1.47
N ASP A 87 5.44 -7.94 2.59
CA ASP A 87 5.41 -9.40 2.56
C ASP A 87 4.15 -9.96 1.86
N PHE A 88 3.06 -9.21 1.90
CA PHE A 88 1.83 -9.59 1.19
C PHE A 88 1.92 -9.30 -0.32
N ASP A 89 2.12 -8.05 -0.68
CA ASP A 89 2.01 -7.59 -2.08
C ASP A 89 3.11 -8.15 -2.99
N THR A 90 4.31 -8.34 -2.45
CA THR A 90 5.45 -8.88 -3.23
C THR A 90 5.21 -10.27 -3.78
N ARG A 91 4.31 -11.04 -3.18
CA ARG A 91 3.94 -12.38 -3.65
C ARG A 91 3.20 -12.36 -4.98
N PHE A 92 2.46 -11.28 -5.26
CA PHE A 92 1.68 -11.12 -6.49
C PHE A 92 2.49 -10.53 -7.65
N LEU A 93 3.56 -9.79 -7.36
CA LEU A 93 4.37 -9.08 -8.35
C LEU A 93 5.88 -9.43 -8.29
N PRO A 94 6.26 -10.71 -8.12
CA PRO A 94 7.67 -11.07 -7.91
C PRO A 94 8.57 -10.75 -9.11
N TYR A 95 8.02 -10.72 -10.32
CA TYR A 95 8.76 -10.43 -11.54
C TYR A 95 8.91 -8.93 -11.79
N GLU A 96 7.90 -8.14 -11.49
CA GLU A 96 7.89 -6.70 -11.69
C GLU A 96 8.79 -6.01 -10.66
N LEU A 97 8.67 -6.40 -9.40
CA LEU A 97 9.39 -5.77 -8.30
C LEU A 97 10.89 -6.07 -8.30
N ARG A 98 11.36 -7.11 -9.01
CA ARG A 98 12.82 -7.29 -9.22
C ARG A 98 13.48 -6.17 -10.03
N HIS A 99 12.71 -5.34 -10.72
CA HIS A 99 13.19 -4.16 -11.44
C HIS A 99 13.30 -2.92 -10.54
N ALA A 100 12.76 -2.97 -9.33
CA ALA A 100 12.94 -1.91 -8.33
C ALA A 100 14.39 -1.87 -7.82
N ALA A 101 14.84 -0.71 -7.36
CA ALA A 101 16.14 -0.60 -6.70
C ALA A 101 16.11 -1.25 -5.31
N CYS A 102 15.00 -1.11 -4.60
CA CYS A 102 14.68 -1.80 -3.35
C CYS A 102 13.18 -1.78 -3.09
N VAL A 103 12.71 -2.72 -2.26
CA VAL A 103 11.35 -2.74 -1.72
C VAL A 103 11.43 -2.57 -0.21
N GLU A 104 10.64 -1.65 0.33
CA GLU A 104 10.60 -1.29 1.74
C GLU A 104 9.23 -1.59 2.34
N CYS A 105 9.21 -2.20 3.53
CA CYS A 105 7.99 -2.44 4.28
C CYS A 105 7.72 -1.26 5.23
N CYS A 106 6.71 -0.47 4.92
CA CYS A 106 6.30 0.67 5.72
C CYS A 106 5.78 0.23 7.10
N MET A 107 5.02 -0.85 7.18
CA MET A 107 4.44 -1.39 8.41
C MET A 107 5.50 -1.77 9.45
N LEU A 108 6.55 -2.47 9.02
CA LEU A 108 7.63 -2.88 9.93
C LEU A 108 8.47 -1.68 10.38
N THR A 109 8.73 -0.74 9.47
CA THR A 109 9.44 0.51 9.79
C THR A 109 8.62 1.35 10.77
N PHE A 110 7.30 1.45 10.56
CA PHE A 110 6.39 2.12 11.49
C PHE A 110 6.35 1.42 12.86
N ALA A 111 6.28 0.09 12.88
CA ALA A 111 6.26 -0.67 14.14
C ALA A 111 7.51 -0.38 14.99
N GLY A 112 8.70 -0.37 14.38
CA GLY A 112 9.94 -0.01 15.06
C GLY A 112 9.94 1.43 15.59
N ARG A 113 9.35 2.37 14.87
CA ARG A 113 9.22 3.77 15.28
C ARG A 113 8.17 3.98 16.37
N TYR A 114 7.04 3.28 16.29
CA TYR A 114 5.95 3.31 17.28
C TYR A 114 6.42 2.75 18.62
N GLY A 115 7.24 1.68 18.59
CA GLY A 115 8.03 1.25 19.74
C GLY A 115 7.32 0.30 20.71
N GLU A 116 6.18 -0.30 20.36
CA GLU A 116 5.51 -1.31 21.19
C GLU A 116 6.20 -2.67 21.05
N TRP A 117 7.14 -2.94 21.96
CA TRP A 117 7.94 -4.16 21.96
C TRP A 117 7.16 -5.36 22.52
N ARG A 118 7.25 -6.50 21.82
CA ARG A 118 6.69 -7.80 22.26
C ARG A 118 7.82 -8.73 22.70
N SER A 119 8.02 -8.85 24.00
CA SER A 119 9.11 -9.67 24.57
C SER A 119 9.01 -11.14 24.19
N GLU A 120 7.78 -11.69 24.08
CA GLU A 120 7.55 -13.10 23.77
C GLU A 120 7.93 -13.45 22.32
N ARG A 121 7.95 -12.46 21.42
CA ARG A 121 8.26 -12.65 19.99
C ARG A 121 9.60 -12.05 19.57
N GLY A 122 10.18 -11.19 20.40
CA GLY A 122 11.43 -10.50 20.09
C GLY A 122 11.29 -9.50 18.92
N ASP A 123 10.10 -8.92 18.75
CA ASP A 123 9.81 -7.96 17.68
C ASP A 123 8.91 -6.81 18.17
N TYR A 124 8.71 -5.80 17.31
CA TYR A 124 7.74 -4.74 17.54
C TYR A 124 6.36 -5.11 17.00
N GLN A 125 5.31 -4.76 17.77
CA GLN A 125 3.92 -4.95 17.36
C GLN A 125 3.62 -4.10 16.12
N TRP A 126 3.37 -4.76 14.99
CA TRP A 126 2.90 -4.07 13.79
C TRP A 126 1.46 -3.56 13.98
N LYS A 127 1.12 -2.54 13.23
CA LYS A 127 -0.21 -1.88 13.24
C LYS A 127 -0.81 -1.95 11.83
N ARG A 128 -2.14 -1.93 11.75
CA ARG A 128 -2.84 -1.82 10.46
C ARG A 128 -2.62 -0.42 9.86
N LEU A 129 -2.72 -0.30 8.54
CA LEU A 129 -2.55 0.96 7.82
C LEU A 129 -3.46 2.06 8.37
N VAL A 130 -4.73 1.75 8.63
CA VAL A 130 -5.70 2.71 9.19
C VAL A 130 -5.17 3.33 10.50
N PHE A 131 -4.64 2.51 11.40
CA PHE A 131 -4.05 3.00 12.66
C PHE A 131 -2.83 3.90 12.40
N ALA A 132 -1.92 3.47 11.51
CA ALA A 132 -0.72 4.25 11.21
C ALA A 132 -1.07 5.57 10.50
N ALA A 133 -2.06 5.56 9.61
CA ALA A 133 -2.58 6.74 8.93
C ALA A 133 -3.19 7.75 9.92
N GLU A 134 -4.03 7.29 10.84
CA GLU A 134 -4.59 8.12 11.92
C GLU A 134 -3.48 8.68 12.82
N TYR A 135 -2.48 7.86 13.15
CA TYR A 135 -1.35 8.29 13.95
C TYR A 135 -0.59 9.45 13.32
N VAL A 136 -0.45 9.47 11.99
CA VAL A 136 0.24 10.55 11.26
C VAL A 136 -0.70 11.65 10.77
N LEU A 137 -1.96 11.69 11.25
CA LEU A 137 -2.99 12.67 10.89
C LEU A 137 -3.29 12.69 9.38
N HIS A 138 -3.24 11.53 8.74
CA HIS A 138 -3.60 11.41 7.33
C HIS A 138 -5.10 11.66 7.11
N GLN A 139 -5.43 12.52 6.16
CA GLN A 139 -6.81 12.79 5.73
C GLN A 139 -7.15 11.90 4.54
N TRP A 140 -8.07 10.97 4.74
CA TRP A 140 -8.53 10.09 3.66
C TRP A 140 -9.28 10.89 2.58
N GLN A 141 -8.83 10.78 1.34
CA GLN A 141 -9.44 11.46 0.18
C GLN A 141 -10.41 10.55 -0.59
N GLY A 142 -10.79 9.43 -0.02
CA GLY A 142 -11.68 8.44 -0.63
C GLY A 142 -11.94 7.26 0.29
N THR A 143 -12.40 6.16 -0.30
CA THR A 143 -12.72 4.94 0.43
C THR A 143 -11.44 4.19 0.80
N LYS A 144 -11.31 3.77 2.06
CA LYS A 144 -10.28 2.81 2.50
C LYS A 144 -10.45 1.50 1.74
N HIS A 145 -9.37 0.74 1.62
CA HIS A 145 -9.35 -0.49 0.83
C HIS A 145 -9.65 -0.25 -0.66
N ARG A 146 -9.04 0.79 -1.20
CA ARG A 146 -8.84 1.04 -2.62
C ARG A 146 -7.37 1.35 -2.80
N ALA A 147 -6.73 0.63 -3.70
CA ALA A 147 -5.27 0.58 -3.82
C ALA A 147 -4.62 1.97 -3.89
N LEU A 148 -5.17 2.90 -4.67
CA LEU A 148 -4.61 4.24 -4.76
C LEU A 148 -4.74 5.03 -3.44
N HIS A 149 -5.86 4.90 -2.72
CA HIS A 149 -6.06 5.61 -1.44
C HIS A 149 -5.15 5.04 -0.34
N ASP A 150 -4.92 3.72 -0.35
CA ASP A 150 -4.02 3.07 0.58
C ASP A 150 -2.55 3.40 0.26
N CYS A 151 -2.19 3.60 -1.02
CA CYS A 151 -0.91 4.22 -1.42
C CYS A 151 -0.73 5.63 -0.85
N MET A 152 -1.76 6.48 -0.90
CA MET A 152 -1.71 7.84 -0.35
C MET A 152 -1.49 7.83 1.17
N ALA A 153 -2.17 6.93 1.87
CA ALA A 153 -2.00 6.74 3.31
C ALA A 153 -0.60 6.22 3.65
N THR A 154 -0.12 5.22 2.91
CA THR A 154 1.25 4.68 3.03
C THR A 154 2.30 5.75 2.81
N ARG A 155 2.12 6.61 1.80
CA ARG A 155 2.99 7.77 1.54
C ARG A 155 3.03 8.73 2.74
N SER A 156 1.90 9.05 3.34
CA SER A 156 1.86 9.91 4.52
C SER A 156 2.62 9.31 5.70
N VAL A 157 2.43 8.00 5.94
CA VAL A 157 3.17 7.28 7.00
C VAL A 157 4.67 7.25 6.69
N TRP A 158 5.07 6.96 5.44
CA TRP A 158 6.48 6.90 5.06
C TRP A 158 7.18 8.25 5.17
N ARG A 159 6.53 9.34 4.79
CA ARG A 159 7.05 10.70 4.98
C ARG A 159 7.25 11.04 6.44
N TYR A 160 6.31 10.69 7.32
CA TYR A 160 6.50 10.81 8.77
C TYR A 160 7.75 10.05 9.25
N LEU A 161 8.00 8.86 8.71
CA LEU A 161 9.14 8.02 9.11
C LEU A 161 10.49 8.57 8.63
N THR A 162 10.54 9.17 7.45
CA THR A 162 11.78 9.51 6.75
C THR A 162 12.09 11.01 6.70
N ASP A 163 11.08 11.88 6.76
CA ASP A 163 11.23 13.32 6.77
C ASP A 163 11.15 13.89 8.21
N LYS A 164 12.26 14.46 8.67
CA LYS A 164 12.35 15.01 10.04
C LYS A 164 11.44 16.22 10.27
N ALA A 165 11.24 17.07 9.24
CA ALA A 165 10.40 18.27 9.34
C ALA A 165 8.93 17.86 9.39
N GLU A 166 8.50 16.94 8.53
CA GLU A 166 7.14 16.41 8.52
C GLU A 166 6.80 15.71 9.85
N ARG A 167 7.72 14.90 10.36
CA ARG A 167 7.57 14.25 11.66
C ARG A 167 7.40 15.27 12.79
N ALA A 168 8.25 16.28 12.86
CA ALA A 168 8.15 17.30 13.90
C ALA A 168 6.82 18.05 13.85
N ARG A 169 6.32 18.35 12.65
CA ARG A 169 5.01 18.97 12.42
C ARG A 169 3.88 18.10 12.96
N ILE A 170 3.88 16.81 12.64
CA ILE A 170 2.85 15.86 13.06
C ILE A 170 2.89 15.65 14.58
N ASP A 171 4.10 15.42 15.14
CA ASP A 171 4.25 15.23 16.59
C ASP A 171 3.78 16.45 17.37
N ALA A 172 4.05 17.67 16.91
CA ALA A 172 3.55 18.91 17.51
C ALA A 172 2.02 19.01 17.45
N ALA A 173 1.41 18.69 16.31
CA ALA A 173 -0.04 18.72 16.14
C ALA A 173 -0.75 17.70 17.06
N ARG A 174 -0.18 16.51 17.21
CA ARG A 174 -0.71 15.49 18.13
C ARG A 174 -0.64 15.91 19.59
N ILE A 175 0.46 16.55 20.01
CA ILE A 175 0.59 17.09 21.37
C ILE A 175 -0.44 18.21 21.62
N ALA A 176 -0.70 19.04 20.61
CA ALA A 176 -1.70 20.12 20.70
C ALA A 176 -3.16 19.63 20.67
N GLY A 177 -3.41 18.32 20.49
CA GLY A 177 -4.76 17.75 20.45
C GLY A 177 -5.54 18.14 19.18
N VAL A 178 -4.85 18.49 18.11
CA VAL A 178 -5.49 18.78 16.82
C VAL A 178 -6.08 17.46 16.28
N PRO A 179 -7.41 17.38 16.07
CA PRO A 179 -8.02 16.18 15.49
C PRO A 179 -7.52 15.93 14.07
N ALA A 180 -7.47 14.64 13.70
CA ALA A 180 -7.09 14.19 12.38
C ALA A 180 -8.07 14.67 11.28
#